data_a0c35f07c19f86d39e2f6dba13e79dd4
#
_entry.id   a0c35f07c19f86d39e2f6dba13e79dd4
#
_cell.length_a   1.000
_cell.length_b   1.000
_cell.length_c   1.000
_cell.angle_alpha   90.00
_cell.angle_beta   90.00
_cell.angle_gamma   90.00
#
_symmetry.space_group_name_H-M   'P 1'
#
loop_
_entity.id
_entity.type
_entity.pdbx_description
1 polymer ?
#
loop_
_entity_poly.entity_id
_entity_poly.type
_entity_poly.pdbx_seq_one_letter_code
_entity_poly.pdbx_strand_id
1 'polypeptide(L)'
;MIQVPWWHGSRDPGTPRPQLADHWARRRLKPTMVLQLPTAPAVSADTPLPWLTDAQLPAASCVPEETVGAYPLLRRYGVTAPHQQKIPREYFKMAGPERDEKIWGLKRQMGKDLVILGHHYQRDEVIQFADFRGDSFKLSQQAAGRAEAEFILFAGVHFMAESADILSQPQQKVILPNLEAGCSMADMAKDADVRAAWDTLEKLGVTNVVPITYMNSAAALKAFCGEHGGIVCTSSNAGRVFDWAFERGEKLFFFPDEHLGRNTGFKKGIPLEKMVVWDPFLPLGGNTPEALQNATLILWKGYCSVHARFNVDQVTKARVDYPDVNVIVHPECRLEVVQAADDDGSTEYIIDKVTAAPAGTTWAVGTEINLVNRLNEELPDKHVFCLDPVICPCSTMYRVHPAYILWALEHLVAGNVVNQVTVDETTARNALVALDRMLSVP
;
A
#
# COMPACT_ATOMS: atom_id res chain seq x y z
N MET A 1 11.87 -9.42 33.91
CA MET A 1 10.53 -10.07 34.00
C MET A 1 9.56 -9.05 34.51
N ILE A 2 8.80 -8.43 33.58
CA ILE A 2 7.65 -7.58 33.90
C ILE A 2 6.53 -8.14 33.04
N GLN A 3 5.55 -8.79 33.67
CA GLN A 3 4.34 -9.32 33.06
C GLN A 3 3.38 -8.17 32.76
N VAL A 4 2.94 -8.06 31.52
CA VAL A 4 1.84 -7.18 31.11
C VAL A 4 0.53 -7.99 31.21
N PRO A 5 -0.51 -7.54 31.92
CA PRO A 5 -1.74 -8.29 32.09
C PRO A 5 -2.62 -8.22 30.82
N TRP A 6 -3.08 -9.38 30.37
CA TRP A 6 -4.09 -9.53 29.32
C TRP A 6 -5.46 -9.08 29.84
N TRP A 7 -6.08 -8.18 29.08
CA TRP A 7 -7.42 -7.70 29.38
C TRP A 7 -8.47 -8.70 28.85
N HIS A 8 -8.99 -9.54 29.73
CA HIS A 8 -10.22 -10.33 29.49
C HIS A 8 -11.42 -9.52 29.93
N GLY A 9 -12.05 -8.80 29.00
CA GLY A 9 -13.36 -8.20 29.18
C GLY A 9 -14.46 -9.09 28.63
N SER A 10 -15.07 -9.90 29.49
CA SER A 10 -16.34 -10.58 29.20
C SER A 10 -17.43 -9.52 29.03
N ARG A 11 -18.07 -9.42 27.84
CA ARG A 11 -19.23 -8.55 27.60
C ARG A 11 -20.51 -9.30 27.89
N ASP A 12 -21.32 -8.70 28.73
CA ASP A 12 -22.70 -9.10 29.08
C ASP A 12 -23.63 -8.89 27.87
N PRO A 13 -24.44 -9.88 27.44
CA PRO A 13 -25.27 -9.80 26.24
C PRO A 13 -26.58 -9.00 26.38
N GLY A 14 -26.75 -8.22 27.43
CA GLY A 14 -28.05 -7.60 27.81
C GLY A 14 -28.20 -6.09 27.55
N THR A 15 -27.23 -5.35 27.05
CA THR A 15 -27.36 -3.88 26.89
C THR A 15 -27.78 -3.51 25.46
N PRO A 16 -28.94 -2.84 25.26
CA PRO A 16 -29.35 -2.37 23.94
C PRO A 16 -28.44 -1.23 23.47
N ARG A 17 -27.97 -1.33 22.22
CA ARG A 17 -27.21 -0.25 21.56
C ARG A 17 -28.12 0.96 21.31
N PRO A 18 -27.64 2.21 21.52
CA PRO A 18 -28.36 3.39 21.06
C PRO A 18 -28.48 3.35 19.52
N GLN A 19 -29.68 3.63 19.03
CA GLN A 19 -29.94 3.70 17.59
C GLN A 19 -29.20 4.91 17.00
N LEU A 20 -28.33 4.68 16.04
CA LEU A 20 -27.57 5.69 15.27
C LEU A 20 -28.45 6.66 14.46
N ALA A 21 -29.76 6.42 14.37
CA ALA A 21 -30.71 7.25 13.64
C ALA A 21 -30.94 8.65 14.27
N ASP A 22 -30.73 8.81 15.59
CA ASP A 22 -31.04 10.08 16.27
C ASP A 22 -29.89 11.11 16.25
N HIS A 23 -28.69 10.74 15.83
CA HIS A 23 -27.54 11.64 15.84
C HIS A 23 -27.53 12.60 14.65
N TRP A 24 -28.16 12.24 13.53
CA TRP A 24 -28.20 13.06 12.30
C TRP A 24 -29.30 14.10 12.28
N ALA A 25 -30.34 13.98 13.13
CA ALA A 25 -31.50 14.88 13.14
C ALA A 25 -31.25 16.24 13.82
N ARG A 26 -30.14 16.49 14.50
CA ARG A 26 -29.94 17.69 15.35
C ARG A 26 -28.90 18.69 14.85
N ARG A 27 -28.29 18.54 13.71
CA ARG A 27 -27.44 19.59 13.10
C ARG A 27 -28.25 20.42 12.10
N ARG A 28 -28.96 21.44 12.60
CA ARG A 28 -29.45 22.55 11.75
C ARG A 28 -28.19 23.31 11.28
N LEU A 29 -27.86 23.16 10.02
CA LEU A 29 -26.86 23.98 9.34
C LEU A 29 -27.34 25.44 9.35
N LYS A 30 -26.53 26.36 9.86
CA LYS A 30 -26.70 27.79 9.63
C LYS A 30 -26.55 28.02 8.12
N PRO A 31 -27.33 28.94 7.50
CA PRO A 31 -27.21 29.21 6.08
C PRO A 31 -25.83 29.79 5.79
N THR A 32 -25.01 29.00 5.12
CA THR A 32 -23.73 29.44 4.57
C THR A 32 -24.03 30.31 3.35
N MET A 33 -23.43 31.49 3.32
CA MET A 33 -23.50 32.43 2.21
C MET A 33 -23.06 31.72 0.93
N VAL A 34 -23.99 31.49 0.01
CA VAL A 34 -23.69 30.92 -1.31
C VAL A 34 -22.97 32.01 -2.11
N LEU A 35 -21.66 31.86 -2.28
CA LEU A 35 -20.93 32.59 -3.30
C LEU A 35 -21.51 32.18 -4.66
N GLN A 36 -22.23 33.09 -5.33
CA GLN A 36 -22.61 32.90 -6.73
C GLN A 36 -21.32 32.94 -7.58
N LEU A 37 -20.83 31.75 -7.94
CA LEU A 37 -19.82 31.64 -9.02
C LEU A 37 -20.47 32.10 -10.33
N PRO A 38 -19.78 32.86 -11.17
CA PRO A 38 -20.29 33.22 -12.49
C PRO A 38 -20.59 31.94 -13.24
N THR A 39 -21.83 31.85 -13.81
CA THR A 39 -22.25 30.74 -14.63
C THR A 39 -21.32 30.66 -15.85
N ALA A 40 -20.53 29.61 -15.92
CA ALA A 40 -19.78 29.29 -17.12
C ALA A 40 -20.76 29.08 -18.28
N PRO A 41 -20.43 29.53 -19.50
CA PRO A 41 -21.30 29.28 -20.66
C PRO A 41 -21.47 27.78 -20.82
N ALA A 42 -22.70 27.36 -21.12
CA ALA A 42 -23.05 25.97 -21.38
C ALA A 42 -22.20 25.45 -22.55
N VAL A 43 -21.23 24.63 -22.29
CA VAL A 43 -20.46 23.90 -23.30
C VAL A 43 -21.31 22.71 -23.72
N SER A 44 -21.59 22.57 -25.04
CA SER A 44 -22.32 21.41 -25.55
C SER A 44 -21.49 20.15 -25.30
N ALA A 45 -22.16 19.04 -25.00
CA ALA A 45 -21.50 17.75 -24.69
C ALA A 45 -20.60 17.20 -25.84
N ASP A 46 -20.70 17.76 -27.03
CA ASP A 46 -19.99 17.34 -28.24
C ASP A 46 -18.79 18.23 -28.61
N THR A 47 -18.45 19.24 -27.81
CA THR A 47 -17.27 20.08 -28.08
C THR A 47 -16.02 19.42 -27.49
N PRO A 48 -15.05 18.98 -28.31
CA PRO A 48 -13.77 18.49 -27.76
C PRO A 48 -13.10 19.60 -26.94
N LEU A 49 -12.76 19.30 -25.70
CA LEU A 49 -12.04 20.25 -24.85
C LEU A 49 -10.63 20.45 -25.43
N PRO A 50 -10.28 21.63 -25.97
CA PRO A 50 -9.08 21.81 -26.82
C PRO A 50 -7.76 21.78 -26.07
N TRP A 51 -7.75 21.59 -24.75
CA TRP A 51 -6.55 21.65 -23.91
C TRP A 51 -6.15 20.34 -23.23
N LEU A 52 -6.89 19.25 -23.43
CA LEU A 52 -6.49 17.95 -22.90
C LEU A 52 -5.72 17.17 -23.99
N THR A 53 -4.42 17.39 -24.07
CA THR A 53 -3.53 16.46 -24.77
C THR A 53 -3.23 15.28 -23.86
N ASP A 54 -2.94 14.10 -24.42
CA ASP A 54 -2.56 12.88 -23.68
C ASP A 54 -1.44 13.11 -22.64
N ALA A 55 -0.62 14.15 -22.83
CA ALA A 55 0.47 14.54 -21.91
C ALA A 55 -0.01 15.33 -20.67
N GLN A 56 -1.24 15.82 -20.66
CA GLN A 56 -1.79 16.70 -19.62
C GLN A 56 -2.84 15.99 -18.73
N LEU A 57 -3.21 14.75 -19.08
CA LEU A 57 -4.06 13.95 -18.20
C LEU A 57 -3.26 13.61 -16.94
N PRO A 58 -3.75 14.00 -15.74
CA PRO A 58 -3.11 13.54 -14.52
C PRO A 58 -3.07 12.01 -14.50
N ALA A 59 -2.05 11.44 -13.88
CA ALA A 59 -1.99 10.00 -13.57
C ALA A 59 -3.17 9.68 -12.64
N ALA A 60 -4.34 9.55 -13.24
CA ALA A 60 -5.57 9.57 -12.49
C ALA A 60 -5.96 8.17 -12.09
N SER A 61 -6.20 8.11 -10.89
CA SER A 61 -6.51 7.00 -10.06
C SER A 61 -7.96 6.53 -10.11
N CYS A 62 -8.89 7.25 -10.74
CA CYS A 62 -10.32 6.98 -10.64
C CYS A 62 -10.98 6.79 -12.01
N VAL A 63 -10.50 5.88 -12.84
CA VAL A 63 -10.95 5.77 -14.22
C VAL A 63 -11.62 4.44 -14.50
N PRO A 64 -12.75 4.46 -15.26
CA PRO A 64 -13.38 3.25 -15.74
C PRO A 64 -12.41 2.41 -16.60
N GLU A 65 -12.53 1.10 -16.50
CA GLU A 65 -11.70 0.09 -17.18
C GLU A 65 -11.50 0.34 -18.69
N GLU A 66 -12.48 0.91 -19.34
CA GLU A 66 -12.48 1.21 -20.78
C GLU A 66 -11.46 2.28 -21.20
N THR A 67 -10.90 3.02 -20.24
CA THR A 67 -9.94 4.09 -20.48
C THR A 67 -8.51 3.79 -20.03
N VAL A 68 -8.23 2.57 -19.53
CA VAL A 68 -6.90 2.13 -19.08
C VAL A 68 -5.81 2.42 -20.14
N GLY A 69 -6.12 2.26 -21.42
CA GLY A 69 -5.20 2.59 -22.51
C GLY A 69 -4.89 4.08 -22.71
N ALA A 70 -5.62 4.98 -22.05
CA ALA A 70 -5.42 6.43 -22.17
C ALA A 70 -4.37 7.00 -21.20
N TYR A 71 -3.98 6.27 -20.16
CA TYR A 71 -3.11 6.77 -19.11
C TYR A 71 -1.63 6.56 -19.40
N PRO A 72 -0.79 7.61 -19.33
CA PRO A 72 0.63 7.52 -19.64
C PRO A 72 1.39 6.49 -18.80
N LEU A 73 1.09 6.41 -17.49
CA LEU A 73 1.75 5.44 -16.61
C LEU A 73 1.34 4.00 -16.92
N LEU A 74 0.06 3.73 -17.16
CA LEU A 74 -0.40 2.40 -17.54
C LEU A 74 0.11 1.99 -18.91
N ARG A 75 0.20 2.93 -19.88
CA ARG A 75 0.85 2.68 -21.18
C ARG A 75 2.33 2.39 -21.02
N ARG A 76 3.01 3.12 -20.13
CA ARG A 76 4.46 3.00 -19.94
C ARG A 76 4.85 1.74 -19.20
N TYR A 77 4.19 1.43 -18.08
CA TYR A 77 4.53 0.31 -17.22
C TYR A 77 3.65 -0.92 -17.44
N GLY A 78 2.46 -0.76 -18.01
CA GLY A 78 1.46 -1.82 -18.13
C GLY A 78 0.82 -2.15 -16.78
N VAL A 79 0.13 -3.27 -16.76
CA VAL A 79 -0.51 -3.84 -15.56
C VAL A 79 -0.07 -5.29 -15.45
N THR A 80 0.48 -5.68 -14.31
CA THR A 80 0.91 -7.07 -14.05
C THR A 80 -0.17 -7.88 -13.34
N ALA A 81 -1.13 -7.22 -12.66
CA ALA A 81 -2.23 -7.91 -12.01
C ALA A 81 -3.10 -8.70 -13.01
N PRO A 82 -3.54 -9.91 -12.66
CA PRO A 82 -4.42 -10.72 -13.48
C PRO A 82 -5.77 -10.04 -13.74
N HIS A 83 -6.40 -10.41 -14.85
CA HIS A 83 -7.72 -9.89 -15.17
C HIS A 83 -8.80 -10.46 -14.24
N GLN A 84 -9.67 -9.59 -13.72
CA GLN A 84 -10.82 -9.97 -12.93
C GLN A 84 -12.01 -10.33 -13.83
N GLN A 85 -12.58 -11.52 -13.66
CA GLN A 85 -13.84 -11.84 -14.31
C GLN A 85 -14.97 -10.92 -13.82
N LYS A 86 -15.88 -10.53 -14.73
CA LYS A 86 -17.03 -9.72 -14.36
C LYS A 86 -17.95 -10.50 -13.41
N ILE A 87 -18.25 -9.91 -12.28
CA ILE A 87 -19.23 -10.46 -11.35
C ILE A 87 -20.62 -9.86 -11.62
N PRO A 88 -21.70 -10.56 -11.28
CA PRO A 88 -23.07 -10.08 -11.51
C PRO A 88 -23.34 -8.71 -10.88
N ARG A 89 -24.04 -7.83 -11.61
CA ARG A 89 -24.29 -6.45 -11.18
C ARG A 89 -25.14 -6.33 -9.92
N GLU A 90 -25.93 -7.35 -9.59
CA GLU A 90 -26.74 -7.43 -8.38
C GLU A 90 -25.92 -7.31 -7.10
N TYR A 91 -24.69 -7.81 -7.06
CA TYR A 91 -23.80 -7.64 -5.93
C TYR A 91 -23.47 -6.18 -5.61
N PHE A 92 -23.36 -5.34 -6.65
CA PHE A 92 -23.10 -3.91 -6.49
C PHE A 92 -24.37 -3.10 -6.19
N LYS A 93 -25.55 -3.61 -6.59
CA LYS A 93 -26.83 -2.97 -6.33
C LYS A 93 -27.41 -3.27 -4.96
N MET A 94 -26.91 -4.31 -4.30
CA MET A 94 -27.36 -4.69 -2.97
C MET A 94 -27.09 -3.57 -1.96
N ALA A 95 -28.07 -3.26 -1.11
CA ALA A 95 -27.93 -2.28 -0.06
C ALA A 95 -26.79 -2.65 0.89
N GLY A 96 -26.02 -1.66 1.36
CA GLY A 96 -24.87 -1.87 2.24
C GLY A 96 -25.18 -2.77 3.43
N PRO A 97 -26.19 -2.47 4.27
CA PRO A 97 -26.52 -3.28 5.44
C PRO A 97 -26.90 -4.72 5.12
N GLU A 98 -27.65 -4.95 4.01
CA GLU A 98 -28.03 -6.31 3.57
C GLU A 98 -26.79 -7.10 3.13
N ARG A 99 -25.91 -6.47 2.36
CA ARG A 99 -24.66 -7.08 1.89
C ARG A 99 -23.75 -7.43 3.06
N ASP A 100 -23.60 -6.50 3.99
CA ASP A 100 -22.73 -6.66 5.14
C ASP A 100 -23.22 -7.80 6.05
N GLU A 101 -24.54 -7.91 6.28
CA GLU A 101 -25.12 -9.05 7.04
C GLU A 101 -24.86 -10.39 6.35
N LYS A 102 -24.95 -10.43 5.01
CA LYS A 102 -24.63 -11.65 4.25
C LYS A 102 -23.15 -12.02 4.40
N ILE A 103 -22.23 -11.06 4.28
CA ILE A 103 -20.79 -11.31 4.47
C ILE A 103 -20.53 -11.86 5.89
N TRP A 104 -21.09 -11.23 6.93
CA TRP A 104 -20.98 -11.71 8.30
C TRP A 104 -21.58 -13.10 8.49
N GLY A 105 -22.71 -13.39 7.83
CA GLY A 105 -23.35 -14.71 7.83
C GLY A 105 -22.42 -15.79 7.26
N LEU A 106 -21.85 -15.56 6.07
CA LEU A 106 -20.94 -16.49 5.42
C LEU A 106 -19.63 -16.66 6.22
N LYS A 107 -19.10 -15.57 6.78
CA LYS A 107 -17.93 -15.62 7.66
C LYS A 107 -18.19 -16.50 8.90
N ARG A 108 -19.36 -16.35 9.53
CA ARG A 108 -19.76 -17.23 10.66
C ARG A 108 -19.91 -18.69 10.23
N GLN A 109 -20.45 -18.94 9.03
CA GLN A 109 -20.63 -20.29 8.48
C GLN A 109 -19.30 -20.99 8.23
N MET A 110 -18.31 -20.28 7.66
CA MET A 110 -16.97 -20.81 7.39
C MET A 110 -16.13 -20.96 8.67
N GLY A 111 -16.40 -20.14 9.69
CA GLY A 111 -15.77 -20.25 11.00
C GLY A 111 -14.23 -20.24 10.93
N LYS A 112 -13.60 -21.29 11.48
CA LYS A 112 -12.12 -21.42 11.53
C LYS A 112 -11.47 -21.70 10.17
N ASP A 113 -12.23 -22.13 9.18
CA ASP A 113 -11.71 -22.47 7.86
C ASP A 113 -11.40 -21.20 7.01
N LEU A 114 -11.84 -20.02 7.48
CA LEU A 114 -11.59 -18.72 6.85
C LEU A 114 -10.89 -17.77 7.81
N VAL A 115 -9.83 -17.12 7.30
CA VAL A 115 -9.26 -15.90 7.91
C VAL A 115 -9.30 -14.76 6.88
N ILE A 116 -9.72 -13.57 7.30
CA ILE A 116 -9.73 -12.37 6.49
C ILE A 116 -8.64 -11.42 6.99
N LEU A 117 -7.67 -11.14 6.12
CA LEU A 117 -6.58 -10.20 6.38
C LEU A 117 -6.89 -8.87 5.69
N GLY A 118 -6.86 -7.75 6.42
CA GLY A 118 -7.20 -6.43 5.90
C GLY A 118 -6.05 -5.43 6.02
N HIS A 119 -5.61 -4.88 4.89
CA HIS A 119 -4.60 -3.83 4.92
C HIS A 119 -5.18 -2.51 5.44
N HIS A 120 -4.41 -1.74 6.19
CA HIS A 120 -4.84 -0.46 6.79
C HIS A 120 -5.40 0.56 5.77
N TYR A 121 -4.99 0.50 4.50
CA TYR A 121 -5.48 1.40 3.44
C TYR A 121 -6.84 0.98 2.85
N GLN A 122 -7.44 -0.10 3.35
CA GLN A 122 -8.80 -0.46 2.96
C GLN A 122 -9.83 0.48 3.58
N ARG A 123 -10.93 0.69 2.83
CA ARG A 123 -12.11 1.43 3.31
C ARG A 123 -12.75 0.73 4.51
N ASP A 124 -13.43 1.49 5.37
CA ASP A 124 -14.06 0.92 6.57
C ASP A 124 -15.12 -0.12 6.25
N GLU A 125 -15.84 0.05 5.13
CA GLU A 125 -16.80 -0.94 4.63
C GLU A 125 -16.17 -2.27 4.18
N VAL A 126 -14.85 -2.34 4.03
CA VAL A 126 -14.08 -3.55 3.73
C VAL A 126 -13.38 -4.07 4.97
N ILE A 127 -12.63 -3.19 5.65
CA ILE A 127 -11.76 -3.60 6.76
C ILE A 127 -12.54 -4.06 8.00
N GLN A 128 -13.82 -3.68 8.11
CA GLN A 128 -14.70 -4.17 9.16
C GLN A 128 -14.78 -5.69 9.21
N PHE A 129 -14.62 -6.40 8.10
CA PHE A 129 -14.70 -7.85 8.02
C PHE A 129 -13.36 -8.54 8.36
N ALA A 130 -12.26 -7.79 8.47
CA ALA A 130 -10.95 -8.37 8.72
C ALA A 130 -10.85 -8.95 10.14
N ASP A 131 -10.23 -10.13 10.25
CA ASP A 131 -9.84 -10.74 11.53
C ASP A 131 -8.56 -10.07 12.05
N PHE A 132 -7.68 -9.69 11.13
CA PHE A 132 -6.43 -8.99 11.42
C PHE A 132 -6.28 -7.79 10.51
N ARG A 133 -5.89 -6.65 11.11
CA ARG A 133 -5.50 -5.44 10.41
C ARG A 133 -4.01 -5.24 10.53
N GLY A 134 -3.35 -4.78 9.46
CA GLY A 134 -1.93 -4.57 9.47
C GLY A 134 -1.40 -3.93 8.19
N ASP A 135 -0.09 -3.66 8.20
CA ASP A 135 0.68 -3.40 6.99
C ASP A 135 1.04 -4.72 6.27
N SER A 136 1.73 -4.60 5.12
CA SER A 136 2.09 -5.77 4.30
C SER A 136 2.91 -6.82 5.05
N PHE A 137 3.79 -6.39 5.97
CA PHE A 137 4.66 -7.28 6.73
C PHE A 137 3.88 -8.03 7.81
N LYS A 138 3.14 -7.30 8.64
CA LYS A 138 2.34 -7.87 9.73
C LYS A 138 1.29 -8.85 9.21
N LEU A 139 0.62 -8.51 8.11
CA LEU A 139 -0.38 -9.39 7.51
C LEU A 139 0.25 -10.67 6.93
N SER A 140 1.43 -10.58 6.34
CA SER A 140 2.16 -11.78 5.87
C SER A 140 2.54 -12.71 7.03
N GLN A 141 2.97 -12.16 8.17
CA GLN A 141 3.22 -12.95 9.38
C GLN A 141 1.92 -13.59 9.92
N GLN A 142 0.80 -12.88 9.90
CA GLN A 142 -0.50 -13.40 10.33
C GLN A 142 -0.99 -14.54 9.42
N ALA A 143 -0.77 -14.43 8.11
CA ALA A 143 -1.08 -15.52 7.16
C ALA A 143 -0.31 -16.80 7.53
N ALA A 144 1.01 -16.69 7.73
CA ALA A 144 1.86 -17.81 8.13
C ALA A 144 1.46 -18.44 9.48
N GLY A 145 0.89 -17.65 10.40
CA GLY A 145 0.49 -18.09 11.74
C GLY A 145 -0.86 -18.77 11.84
N ARG A 146 -1.63 -18.92 10.75
CA ARG A 146 -3.02 -19.46 10.74
C ARG A 146 -3.12 -20.78 9.99
N ALA A 147 -2.32 -21.76 10.40
CA ALA A 147 -2.25 -23.07 9.76
C ALA A 147 -3.59 -23.86 9.72
N GLU A 148 -4.54 -23.50 10.58
CA GLU A 148 -5.88 -24.14 10.66
C GLU A 148 -6.86 -23.65 9.60
N ALA A 149 -6.66 -22.45 9.02
CA ALA A 149 -7.57 -21.90 8.02
C ALA A 149 -7.28 -22.53 6.64
N GLU A 150 -8.30 -23.02 5.96
CA GLU A 150 -8.19 -23.47 4.56
C GLU A 150 -8.08 -22.27 3.60
N PHE A 151 -8.81 -21.19 3.90
CA PHE A 151 -8.88 -20.01 3.05
C PHE A 151 -8.34 -18.78 3.77
N ILE A 152 -7.44 -18.08 3.10
CA ILE A 152 -6.92 -16.76 3.50
C ILE A 152 -7.48 -15.74 2.50
N LEU A 153 -8.55 -15.02 2.86
CA LEU A 153 -9.05 -13.92 2.04
C LEU A 153 -8.26 -12.67 2.34
N PHE A 154 -7.52 -12.18 1.34
CA PHE A 154 -6.64 -11.05 1.50
C PHE A 154 -7.29 -9.76 0.96
N ALA A 155 -7.87 -8.94 1.84
CA ALA A 155 -8.35 -7.60 1.49
C ALA A 155 -7.16 -6.62 1.40
N GLY A 156 -6.45 -6.69 0.28
CA GLY A 156 -5.23 -5.96 -0.03
C GLY A 156 -5.00 -5.93 -1.53
N VAL A 157 -3.74 -5.96 -1.95
CA VAL A 157 -3.33 -5.95 -3.35
C VAL A 157 -2.51 -7.18 -3.73
N HIS A 158 -2.35 -7.43 -5.03
CA HIS A 158 -1.87 -8.69 -5.60
C HIS A 158 -0.53 -9.17 -4.99
N PHE A 159 0.49 -8.29 -4.90
CA PHE A 159 1.79 -8.68 -4.35
C PHE A 159 1.73 -9.12 -2.86
N MET A 160 0.73 -8.64 -2.12
CA MET A 160 0.50 -9.06 -0.73
C MET A 160 -0.07 -10.48 -0.69
N ALA A 161 -1.02 -10.77 -1.61
CA ALA A 161 -1.58 -12.10 -1.76
C ALA A 161 -0.52 -13.11 -2.23
N GLU A 162 0.37 -12.74 -3.17
CA GLU A 162 1.54 -13.56 -3.55
C GLU A 162 2.44 -13.85 -2.34
N SER A 163 2.72 -12.84 -1.52
CA SER A 163 3.56 -13.01 -0.32
C SER A 163 2.88 -13.90 0.72
N ALA A 164 1.55 -13.79 0.85
CA ALA A 164 0.77 -14.66 1.73
C ALA A 164 0.79 -16.11 1.22
N ASP A 165 0.68 -16.35 -0.09
CA ASP A 165 0.76 -17.68 -0.71
C ASP A 165 2.13 -18.33 -0.45
N ILE A 166 3.21 -17.57 -0.66
CA ILE A 166 4.59 -18.06 -0.41
C ILE A 166 4.81 -18.46 1.07
N LEU A 167 4.21 -17.72 2.00
CA LEU A 167 4.42 -17.91 3.44
C LEU A 167 3.39 -18.84 4.10
N SER A 168 2.29 -19.16 3.41
CA SER A 168 1.23 -20.02 3.92
C SER A 168 1.59 -21.51 3.81
N GLN A 169 0.76 -22.37 4.46
CA GLN A 169 0.92 -23.81 4.36
C GLN A 169 0.44 -24.32 2.99
N PRO A 170 1.00 -25.42 2.44
CA PRO A 170 0.67 -25.92 1.11
C PRO A 170 -0.82 -26.24 0.85
N GLN A 171 -1.59 -26.50 1.91
CA GLN A 171 -3.02 -26.78 1.80
C GLN A 171 -3.88 -25.51 1.82
N GLN A 172 -3.33 -24.36 2.20
CA GLN A 172 -4.05 -23.11 2.30
C GLN A 172 -4.21 -22.47 0.91
N LYS A 173 -5.31 -21.78 0.72
CA LYS A 173 -5.64 -21.09 -0.53
C LYS A 173 -5.80 -19.61 -0.25
N VAL A 174 -4.96 -18.81 -0.87
CA VAL A 174 -5.02 -17.35 -0.75
C VAL A 174 -5.97 -16.79 -1.81
N ILE A 175 -6.98 -16.07 -1.37
CA ILE A 175 -8.04 -15.49 -2.20
C ILE A 175 -7.92 -13.98 -2.19
N LEU A 176 -7.75 -13.38 -3.38
CA LEU A 176 -7.80 -11.94 -3.55
C LEU A 176 -9.20 -11.56 -4.07
N PRO A 177 -10.01 -10.81 -3.32
CA PRO A 177 -11.41 -10.54 -3.70
C PRO A 177 -11.55 -9.96 -5.10
N ASN A 178 -10.64 -9.10 -5.52
CA ASN A 178 -10.52 -8.57 -6.88
C ASN A 178 -9.09 -8.74 -7.38
N LEU A 179 -8.89 -9.59 -8.38
CA LEU A 179 -7.56 -9.88 -8.95
C LEU A 179 -6.89 -8.64 -9.57
N GLU A 180 -7.66 -7.67 -10.04
CA GLU A 180 -7.14 -6.40 -10.58
C GLU A 180 -6.71 -5.39 -9.51
N ALA A 181 -6.84 -5.74 -8.23
CA ALA A 181 -6.27 -4.95 -7.16
C ALA A 181 -4.72 -5.11 -7.16
N GLY A 182 -4.05 -4.53 -8.14
CA GLY A 182 -2.60 -4.50 -8.30
C GLY A 182 -1.95 -3.38 -7.47
N CYS A 183 -0.72 -3.04 -7.82
CA CYS A 183 -0.01 -1.90 -7.25
C CYS A 183 0.82 -1.22 -8.33
N SER A 184 0.51 0.06 -8.63
CA SER A 184 1.20 0.79 -9.70
C SER A 184 2.71 0.92 -9.45
N MET A 185 3.15 1.01 -8.20
CA MET A 185 4.57 1.02 -7.85
C MET A 185 5.22 -0.35 -8.11
N ALA A 186 4.57 -1.45 -7.73
CA ALA A 186 5.06 -2.80 -8.03
C ALA A 186 5.19 -3.02 -9.55
N ASP A 187 4.26 -2.48 -10.33
CA ASP A 187 4.28 -2.57 -11.80
C ASP A 187 5.41 -1.74 -12.45
N MET A 188 6.02 -0.78 -11.72
CA MET A 188 7.13 0.03 -12.23
C MET A 188 8.46 -0.73 -12.27
N ALA A 189 8.60 -1.84 -11.55
CA ALA A 189 9.77 -2.71 -11.63
C ALA A 189 9.33 -4.11 -12.07
N LYS A 190 9.62 -4.47 -13.31
CA LYS A 190 9.37 -5.81 -13.84
C LYS A 190 10.61 -6.67 -13.70
N ASP A 191 10.43 -7.97 -13.48
CA ASP A 191 11.53 -8.93 -13.34
C ASP A 191 12.50 -8.87 -14.53
N ALA A 192 11.99 -8.84 -15.76
CA ALA A 192 12.82 -8.76 -16.95
C ALA A 192 13.68 -7.48 -17.00
N ASP A 193 13.12 -6.34 -16.59
CA ASP A 193 13.83 -5.06 -16.62
C ASP A 193 14.88 -4.98 -15.50
N VAL A 194 14.59 -5.53 -14.31
CA VAL A 194 15.54 -5.60 -13.19
C VAL A 194 16.69 -6.54 -13.53
N ARG A 195 16.44 -7.71 -14.13
CA ARG A 195 17.48 -8.64 -14.62
C ARG A 195 18.35 -7.99 -15.69
N ALA A 196 17.76 -7.28 -16.66
CA ALA A 196 18.51 -6.56 -17.69
C ALA A 196 19.40 -5.45 -17.11
N ALA A 197 18.90 -4.75 -16.08
CA ALA A 197 19.69 -3.76 -15.35
C ALA A 197 20.86 -4.42 -14.61
N TRP A 198 20.60 -5.54 -13.94
CA TRP A 198 21.63 -6.32 -13.23
C TRP A 198 22.74 -6.80 -14.18
N ASP A 199 22.37 -7.44 -15.28
CA ASP A 199 23.33 -7.86 -16.32
C ASP A 199 24.17 -6.69 -16.86
N THR A 200 23.57 -5.50 -16.94
CA THR A 200 24.26 -4.28 -17.39
C THR A 200 25.26 -3.82 -16.34
N LEU A 201 24.90 -3.81 -15.06
CA LEU A 201 25.82 -3.48 -13.96
C LEU A 201 27.00 -4.45 -13.92
N GLU A 202 26.77 -5.74 -14.07
CA GLU A 202 27.85 -6.75 -14.13
C GLU A 202 28.80 -6.52 -15.33
N LYS A 203 28.27 -6.25 -16.53
CA LYS A 203 29.06 -5.94 -17.72
C LYS A 203 29.90 -4.67 -17.58
N LEU A 204 29.47 -3.71 -16.77
CA LEU A 204 30.21 -2.49 -16.45
C LEU A 204 31.25 -2.70 -15.33
N GLY A 205 31.37 -3.91 -14.78
CA GLY A 205 32.26 -4.20 -13.67
C GLY A 205 31.78 -3.58 -12.32
N VAL A 206 30.50 -3.29 -12.21
CA VAL A 206 29.89 -2.87 -10.95
C VAL A 206 29.65 -4.12 -10.11
N THR A 207 30.56 -4.39 -9.17
CA THR A 207 30.59 -5.62 -8.35
C THR A 207 30.23 -5.32 -6.90
N ASN A 208 30.12 -6.38 -6.09
CA ASN A 208 29.78 -6.28 -4.66
C ASN A 208 28.45 -5.57 -4.41
N VAL A 209 27.47 -5.80 -5.30
CA VAL A 209 26.12 -5.22 -5.22
C VAL A 209 25.19 -6.21 -4.52
N VAL A 210 24.44 -5.75 -3.52
CA VAL A 210 23.37 -6.51 -2.89
C VAL A 210 22.02 -5.97 -3.37
N PRO A 211 21.19 -6.80 -4.03
CA PRO A 211 19.86 -6.38 -4.43
C PRO A 211 18.91 -6.40 -3.23
N ILE A 212 18.11 -5.35 -3.10
CA ILE A 212 17.08 -5.22 -2.06
C ILE A 212 15.76 -4.91 -2.75
N THR A 213 14.76 -5.74 -2.53
CA THR A 213 13.41 -5.41 -2.98
C THR A 213 12.52 -4.97 -1.82
N TYR A 214 11.80 -3.90 -2.04
CA TYR A 214 10.72 -3.55 -1.14
C TYR A 214 9.60 -4.60 -1.21
N MET A 215 8.93 -4.89 -0.10
CA MET A 215 7.80 -5.84 -0.01
C MET A 215 6.75 -5.58 -1.10
N ASN A 216 6.55 -4.29 -1.45
CA ASN A 216 5.62 -3.84 -2.47
C ASN A 216 6.18 -4.08 -3.89
N SER A 217 6.42 -5.34 -4.21
CA SER A 217 6.97 -5.83 -5.48
C SER A 217 6.40 -7.22 -5.79
N ALA A 218 6.41 -7.63 -7.06
CA ALA A 218 5.98 -8.96 -7.47
C ALA A 218 6.85 -10.07 -6.85
N ALA A 219 6.29 -11.27 -6.71
CA ALA A 219 6.99 -12.45 -6.20
C ALA A 219 8.30 -12.75 -6.96
N ALA A 220 8.32 -12.54 -8.29
CA ALA A 220 9.49 -12.72 -9.13
C ALA A 220 10.69 -11.85 -8.71
N LEU A 221 10.45 -10.61 -8.24
CA LEU A 221 11.51 -9.73 -7.74
C LEU A 221 12.04 -10.17 -6.37
N LYS A 222 11.18 -10.74 -5.53
CA LYS A 222 11.60 -11.37 -4.28
C LYS A 222 12.47 -12.60 -4.55
N ALA A 223 12.07 -13.40 -5.56
CA ALA A 223 12.84 -14.53 -6.05
C ALA A 223 14.21 -14.11 -6.60
N PHE A 224 14.25 -13.05 -7.41
CA PHE A 224 15.50 -12.46 -7.91
C PHE A 224 16.45 -12.11 -6.75
N CYS A 225 15.94 -11.45 -5.70
CA CYS A 225 16.75 -11.16 -4.51
C CYS A 225 17.25 -12.44 -3.83
N GLY A 226 16.41 -13.47 -3.72
CA GLY A 226 16.80 -14.77 -3.17
C GLY A 226 17.94 -15.43 -3.94
N GLU A 227 17.87 -15.41 -5.27
CA GLU A 227 18.85 -15.94 -6.21
C GLU A 227 20.21 -15.22 -6.14
N HIS A 228 20.19 -13.88 -5.96
CA HIS A 228 21.39 -13.04 -6.02
C HIS A 228 21.91 -12.60 -4.63
N GLY A 229 21.63 -13.36 -3.58
CA GLY A 229 22.14 -13.06 -2.24
C GLY A 229 21.49 -11.83 -1.58
N GLY A 230 20.42 -11.32 -2.16
CA GLY A 230 19.69 -10.16 -1.69
C GLY A 230 18.62 -10.45 -0.64
N ILE A 231 17.77 -9.47 -0.36
CA ILE A 231 16.82 -9.48 0.75
C ILE A 231 15.58 -8.68 0.40
N VAL A 232 14.44 -8.99 1.05
CA VAL A 232 13.24 -8.16 1.06
C VAL A 232 13.34 -7.14 2.19
N CYS A 233 12.78 -5.95 2.02
CA CYS A 233 12.56 -5.01 3.12
C CYS A 233 11.11 -4.54 3.18
N THR A 234 10.76 -3.91 4.31
CA THR A 234 9.52 -3.16 4.51
C THR A 234 9.85 -1.73 4.90
N SER A 235 8.87 -0.82 4.92
CA SER A 235 9.08 0.53 5.43
C SER A 235 9.50 0.57 6.91
N SER A 236 9.15 -0.46 7.69
CA SER A 236 9.49 -0.55 9.11
C SER A 236 10.90 -1.05 9.39
N ASN A 237 11.52 -1.81 8.47
CA ASN A 237 12.85 -2.40 8.71
C ASN A 237 13.91 -2.02 7.67
N ALA A 238 13.62 -1.15 6.70
CA ALA A 238 14.53 -0.79 5.61
C ALA A 238 15.91 -0.36 6.10
N GLY A 239 16.00 0.42 7.20
CA GLY A 239 17.27 0.84 7.77
C GLY A 239 18.13 -0.33 8.27
N ARG A 240 17.51 -1.32 8.93
CA ARG A 240 18.22 -2.52 9.42
C ARG A 240 18.60 -3.46 8.27
N VAL A 241 17.75 -3.54 7.25
CA VAL A 241 18.04 -4.28 6.02
C VAL A 241 19.23 -3.67 5.27
N PHE A 242 19.37 -2.34 5.25
CA PHE A 242 20.56 -1.69 4.68
C PHE A 242 21.83 -2.06 5.46
N ASP A 243 21.78 -2.08 6.80
CA ASP A 243 22.91 -2.52 7.62
C ASP A 243 23.28 -3.98 7.28
N TRP A 244 22.28 -4.88 7.25
CA TRP A 244 22.47 -6.28 6.87
C TRP A 244 23.12 -6.42 5.48
N ALA A 245 22.69 -5.59 4.51
CA ALA A 245 23.20 -5.65 3.15
C ALA A 245 24.61 -5.08 3.02
N PHE A 246 24.96 -4.01 3.74
CA PHE A 246 26.31 -3.46 3.78
C PHE A 246 27.35 -4.36 4.48
N GLU A 247 26.90 -5.29 5.31
CA GLU A 247 27.80 -6.35 5.82
C GLU A 247 28.21 -7.38 4.73
N ARG A 248 27.51 -7.40 3.58
CA ARG A 248 27.62 -8.41 2.52
C ARG A 248 28.06 -7.85 1.18
N GLY A 249 27.95 -6.56 1.00
CA GLY A 249 28.39 -5.86 -0.21
C GLY A 249 28.67 -4.39 0.04
N GLU A 250 29.29 -3.76 -0.94
CA GLU A 250 29.70 -2.35 -0.85
C GLU A 250 28.65 -1.41 -1.48
N LYS A 251 27.76 -1.98 -2.30
CA LYS A 251 26.75 -1.27 -3.05
C LYS A 251 25.38 -1.91 -2.90
N LEU A 252 24.35 -1.11 -2.97
CA LEU A 252 22.97 -1.58 -2.92
C LEU A 252 22.25 -1.27 -4.23
N PHE A 253 21.46 -2.22 -4.71
CA PHE A 253 20.50 -2.02 -5.80
C PHE A 253 19.10 -2.16 -5.22
N PHE A 254 18.39 -1.03 -5.06
CA PHE A 254 17.12 -0.94 -4.35
C PHE A 254 15.97 -0.69 -5.34
N PHE A 255 14.94 -1.51 -5.28
CA PHE A 255 13.73 -1.40 -6.12
C PHE A 255 12.48 -1.84 -5.35
N PRO A 256 11.25 -1.47 -5.77
CA PRO A 256 10.94 -0.55 -6.85
C PRO A 256 10.86 0.93 -6.44
N ASP A 257 10.81 1.28 -5.15
CA ASP A 257 10.54 2.64 -4.66
C ASP A 257 11.82 3.47 -4.48
N GLU A 258 11.98 4.49 -5.34
CA GLU A 258 13.09 5.43 -5.28
C GLU A 258 13.15 6.17 -3.95
N HIS A 259 11.99 6.60 -3.44
CA HIS A 259 11.92 7.50 -2.29
C HIS A 259 12.22 6.78 -0.97
N LEU A 260 11.64 5.60 -0.75
CA LEU A 260 11.98 4.79 0.43
C LEU A 260 13.47 4.46 0.46
N GLY A 261 14.05 4.06 -0.68
CA GLY A 261 15.47 3.77 -0.78
C GLY A 261 16.33 5.00 -0.51
N ARG A 262 15.99 6.16 -1.10
CA ARG A 262 16.70 7.43 -0.91
C ARG A 262 16.62 7.92 0.54
N ASN A 263 15.42 7.92 1.13
CA ASN A 263 15.22 8.37 2.51
C ASN A 263 15.97 7.47 3.50
N THR A 264 15.96 6.15 3.26
CA THR A 264 16.73 5.20 4.07
C THR A 264 18.22 5.44 3.93
N GLY A 265 18.73 5.60 2.70
CA GLY A 265 20.14 5.88 2.43
C GLY A 265 20.60 7.20 3.05
N PHE A 266 19.78 8.25 2.95
CA PHE A 266 20.06 9.55 3.56
C PHE A 266 20.19 9.46 5.09
N LYS A 267 19.25 8.76 5.74
CA LYS A 267 19.31 8.50 7.21
C LYS A 267 20.54 7.69 7.62
N LYS A 268 21.03 6.82 6.73
CA LYS A 268 22.28 6.07 6.93
C LYS A 268 23.54 6.88 6.63
N GLY A 269 23.41 8.14 6.25
CA GLY A 269 24.55 9.02 5.97
C GLY A 269 25.18 8.81 4.58
N ILE A 270 24.52 8.13 3.66
CA ILE A 270 25.00 8.01 2.28
C ILE A 270 24.85 9.39 1.61
N PRO A 271 25.92 9.96 1.06
CA PRO A 271 25.82 11.23 0.35
C PRO A 271 24.92 11.14 -0.88
N LEU A 272 24.12 12.18 -1.15
CA LEU A 272 23.18 12.18 -2.28
C LEU A 272 23.87 11.98 -3.64
N GLU A 273 25.09 12.47 -3.82
CA GLU A 273 25.92 12.25 -5.01
C GLU A 273 26.38 10.79 -5.20
N LYS A 274 26.22 9.95 -4.16
CA LYS A 274 26.45 8.50 -4.19
C LYS A 274 25.18 7.70 -4.42
N MET A 275 24.03 8.37 -4.57
CA MET A 275 22.74 7.77 -4.86
C MET A 275 22.34 8.09 -6.30
N VAL A 276 22.40 7.11 -7.18
CA VAL A 276 21.99 7.27 -8.58
C VAL A 276 20.61 6.64 -8.81
N VAL A 277 19.85 7.20 -9.75
CA VAL A 277 18.53 6.68 -10.13
C VAL A 277 18.65 5.92 -11.44
N TRP A 278 18.12 4.69 -11.46
CA TRP A 278 18.02 3.86 -12.65
C TRP A 278 16.64 3.99 -13.29
N ASP A 279 16.56 4.68 -14.44
CA ASP A 279 15.34 4.72 -15.27
C ASP A 279 15.36 3.55 -16.27
N PRO A 280 14.48 2.53 -16.16
CA PRO A 280 14.53 1.37 -17.04
C PRO A 280 14.28 1.66 -18.52
N PHE A 281 13.82 2.86 -18.85
CA PHE A 281 13.53 3.28 -20.21
C PHE A 281 14.70 4.04 -20.88
N LEU A 282 15.81 4.21 -20.17
CA LEU A 282 16.98 4.91 -20.67
C LEU A 282 18.21 3.99 -20.72
N PRO A 283 19.10 4.16 -21.72
CA PRO A 283 20.38 3.47 -21.72
C PRO A 283 21.13 3.70 -20.40
N LEU A 284 21.71 2.64 -19.83
CA LEU A 284 22.38 2.63 -18.53
C LEU A 284 21.54 3.27 -17.39
N GLY A 285 20.22 3.17 -17.50
CA GLY A 285 19.33 3.84 -16.54
C GLY A 285 19.39 5.36 -16.57
N GLY A 286 19.91 5.96 -17.64
CA GLY A 286 20.15 7.41 -17.76
C GLY A 286 21.43 7.89 -17.07
N ASN A 287 22.33 6.99 -16.68
CA ASN A 287 23.57 7.28 -15.97
C ASN A 287 24.79 7.12 -16.90
N THR A 288 25.95 7.59 -16.45
CA THR A 288 27.23 7.24 -17.07
C THR A 288 27.82 5.99 -16.41
N PRO A 289 28.73 5.24 -17.09
CA PRO A 289 29.42 4.11 -16.45
C PRO A 289 30.14 4.51 -15.15
N GLU A 290 30.78 5.68 -15.14
CA GLU A 290 31.51 6.20 -13.98
C GLU A 290 30.58 6.51 -12.81
N ALA A 291 29.39 7.07 -13.08
CA ALA A 291 28.39 7.34 -12.04
C ALA A 291 27.93 6.03 -11.39
N LEU A 292 27.63 5.00 -12.18
CA LEU A 292 27.25 3.67 -11.68
C LEU A 292 28.37 2.99 -10.89
N GLN A 293 29.61 3.09 -11.38
CA GLN A 293 30.78 2.53 -10.68
C GLN A 293 31.06 3.23 -9.34
N ASN A 294 30.81 4.55 -9.26
CA ASN A 294 31.02 5.35 -8.06
C ASN A 294 29.83 5.39 -7.09
N ALA A 295 28.66 4.90 -7.51
CA ALA A 295 27.48 4.85 -6.66
C ALA A 295 27.64 3.88 -5.50
N THR A 296 27.09 4.24 -4.35
CA THR A 296 26.88 3.37 -3.20
C THR A 296 25.46 2.80 -3.21
N LEU A 297 24.49 3.58 -3.71
CA LEU A 297 23.09 3.21 -3.76
C LEU A 297 22.52 3.47 -5.16
N ILE A 298 22.09 2.42 -5.82
CA ILE A 298 21.42 2.47 -7.12
C ILE A 298 19.92 2.29 -6.85
N LEU A 299 19.13 3.29 -7.17
CA LEU A 299 17.71 3.37 -6.89
C LEU A 299 16.89 3.15 -8.17
N TRP A 300 15.94 2.24 -8.15
CA TRP A 300 14.99 2.10 -9.24
C TRP A 300 14.05 3.30 -9.31
N LYS A 301 13.77 3.79 -10.52
CA LYS A 301 12.87 4.92 -10.73
C LYS A 301 11.40 4.49 -10.64
N GLY A 302 10.93 4.20 -9.45
CA GLY A 302 9.53 3.91 -9.15
C GLY A 302 9.10 4.66 -7.91
N TYR A 303 7.80 4.80 -7.71
CA TYR A 303 7.24 5.57 -6.60
C TYR A 303 5.78 5.20 -6.32
N CYS A 304 5.34 5.42 -5.09
CA CYS A 304 3.93 5.32 -4.73
C CYS A 304 3.17 6.57 -5.19
N SER A 305 2.10 6.39 -5.98
CA SER A 305 1.27 7.50 -6.48
C SER A 305 0.56 8.28 -5.38
N VAL A 306 0.31 7.65 -4.22
CA VAL A 306 -0.26 8.32 -3.05
C VAL A 306 0.77 9.21 -2.39
N HIS A 307 1.93 8.65 -2.03
CA HIS A 307 2.95 9.36 -1.25
C HIS A 307 3.71 10.41 -2.07
N ALA A 308 3.84 10.23 -3.38
CA ALA A 308 4.47 11.21 -4.27
C ALA A 308 3.66 12.52 -4.44
N ARG A 309 2.41 12.57 -3.95
CA ARG A 309 1.55 13.77 -3.98
C ARG A 309 1.88 14.76 -2.87
N PHE A 310 2.41 14.27 -1.76
CA PHE A 310 2.77 15.15 -0.66
C PHE A 310 3.96 16.05 -1.04
N ASN A 311 3.89 17.30 -0.62
CA ASN A 311 4.89 18.33 -0.90
C ASN A 311 5.11 19.26 0.29
N VAL A 312 6.19 20.04 0.24
CA VAL A 312 6.59 20.95 1.33
C VAL A 312 5.59 22.07 1.56
N ASP A 313 4.89 22.52 0.51
CA ASP A 313 3.88 23.58 0.65
C ASP A 313 2.70 23.13 1.53
N GLN A 314 2.32 21.85 1.44
CA GLN A 314 1.29 21.27 2.32
C GLN A 314 1.75 21.23 3.78
N VAL A 315 3.02 20.89 4.04
CA VAL A 315 3.61 20.94 5.39
C VAL A 315 3.60 22.37 5.94
N THR A 316 4.04 23.32 5.11
CA THR A 316 4.05 24.75 5.47
C THR A 316 2.64 25.25 5.77
N LYS A 317 1.68 24.89 4.91
CA LYS A 317 0.28 25.28 5.11
C LYS A 317 -0.30 24.68 6.40
N ALA A 318 -0.06 23.40 6.68
CA ALA A 318 -0.52 22.75 7.90
C ALA A 318 -0.02 23.50 9.15
N ARG A 319 1.24 23.93 9.15
CA ARG A 319 1.82 24.72 10.26
C ARG A 319 1.29 26.14 10.37
N VAL A 320 0.87 26.75 9.26
CA VAL A 320 0.19 28.06 9.27
C VAL A 320 -1.23 27.93 9.83
N ASP A 321 -1.96 26.90 9.39
CA ASP A 321 -3.35 26.68 9.81
C ASP A 321 -3.43 26.18 11.28
N TYR A 322 -2.42 25.42 11.72
CA TYR A 322 -2.32 24.82 13.06
C TYR A 322 -0.89 24.97 13.59
N PRO A 323 -0.55 26.06 14.31
CA PRO A 323 0.83 26.34 14.72
C PRO A 323 1.51 25.23 15.54
N ASP A 324 0.74 24.46 16.32
CA ASP A 324 1.24 23.35 17.17
C ASP A 324 1.04 21.98 16.52
N VAL A 325 0.86 21.90 15.20
CA VAL A 325 0.64 20.65 14.49
C VAL A 325 1.90 19.79 14.49
N ASN A 326 1.74 18.52 14.78
CA ASN A 326 2.76 17.50 14.52
C ASN A 326 2.58 16.95 13.11
N VAL A 327 3.60 17.01 12.30
CA VAL A 327 3.58 16.49 10.93
C VAL A 327 4.33 15.17 10.88
N ILE A 328 3.63 14.10 10.53
CA ILE A 328 4.23 12.76 10.37
C ILE A 328 3.90 12.22 8.99
N VAL A 329 4.91 11.65 8.32
CA VAL A 329 4.76 11.18 6.93
C VAL A 329 5.28 9.76 6.75
N HIS A 330 4.79 9.08 5.71
CA HIS A 330 5.32 7.78 5.32
C HIS A 330 6.66 7.95 4.58
N PRO A 331 7.66 7.08 4.76
CA PRO A 331 8.98 7.21 4.13
C PRO A 331 9.00 6.99 2.61
N GLU A 332 7.89 6.65 1.98
CA GLU A 332 7.70 6.70 0.52
C GLU A 332 7.44 8.14 0.00
N CYS A 333 7.30 9.13 0.89
CA CYS A 333 7.27 10.53 0.50
C CYS A 333 8.63 10.98 -0.02
N ARG A 334 8.63 12.04 -0.83
CA ARG A 334 9.87 12.62 -1.34
C ARG A 334 10.77 13.10 -0.19
N LEU A 335 12.09 13.08 -0.41
CA LEU A 335 13.08 13.42 0.61
C LEU A 335 12.82 14.81 1.25
N GLU A 336 12.50 15.81 0.44
CA GLU A 336 12.20 17.15 0.92
C GLU A 336 10.98 17.23 1.83
N VAL A 337 10.00 16.35 1.63
CA VAL A 337 8.80 16.25 2.48
C VAL A 337 9.16 15.56 3.80
N VAL A 338 9.91 14.48 3.73
CA VAL A 338 10.41 13.76 4.93
C VAL A 338 11.26 14.70 5.80
N GLN A 339 12.13 15.50 5.16
CA GLN A 339 12.96 16.48 5.89
C GLN A 339 12.16 17.65 6.48
N ALA A 340 11.02 18.01 5.87
CA ALA A 340 10.15 19.07 6.36
C ALA A 340 9.19 18.62 7.47
N ALA A 341 8.91 17.32 7.57
CA ALA A 341 8.08 16.73 8.61
C ALA A 341 8.81 16.68 9.96
N ASP A 342 8.06 16.52 11.05
CA ASP A 342 8.63 16.34 12.41
C ASP A 342 9.05 14.90 12.64
N ASP A 343 8.40 13.93 11.95
CA ASP A 343 8.72 12.51 12.07
C ASP A 343 8.31 11.77 10.78
N ASP A 344 8.90 10.60 10.56
CA ASP A 344 8.49 9.70 9.48
C ASP A 344 8.62 8.23 9.89
N GLY A 345 7.71 7.41 9.42
CA GLY A 345 7.73 5.99 9.72
C GLY A 345 6.70 5.17 8.94
N SER A 346 6.79 3.86 9.11
CA SER A 346 5.83 2.93 8.50
C SER A 346 4.39 3.21 8.95
N THR A 347 3.44 2.58 8.28
CA THR A 347 2.02 2.67 8.63
C THR A 347 1.76 2.33 10.11
N GLU A 348 2.32 1.24 10.61
CA GLU A 348 2.21 0.85 12.03
C GLU A 348 2.85 1.89 12.96
N TYR A 349 4.04 2.40 12.60
CA TYR A 349 4.70 3.44 13.39
C TYR A 349 3.86 4.71 13.48
N ILE A 350 3.23 5.15 12.38
CA ILE A 350 2.33 6.30 12.36
C ILE A 350 1.14 6.06 13.30
N ILE A 351 0.51 4.88 13.23
CA ILE A 351 -0.61 4.50 14.10
C ILE A 351 -0.18 4.56 15.57
N ASP A 352 0.91 3.89 15.92
CA ASP A 352 1.40 3.82 17.30
C ASP A 352 1.76 5.21 17.84
N LYS A 353 2.45 6.02 17.04
CA LYS A 353 2.90 7.36 17.43
C LYS A 353 1.71 8.29 17.69
N VAL A 354 0.73 8.33 16.78
CA VAL A 354 -0.48 9.17 16.93
C VAL A 354 -1.34 8.67 18.09
N THR A 355 -1.47 7.34 18.24
CA THR A 355 -2.26 6.74 19.33
C THR A 355 -1.66 7.05 20.70
N ALA A 356 -0.34 6.94 20.84
CA ALA A 356 0.36 7.18 22.11
C ALA A 356 0.47 8.67 22.48
N ALA A 357 0.18 9.57 21.55
CA ALA A 357 0.27 11.01 21.80
C ALA A 357 -0.76 11.50 22.85
N PRO A 358 -0.46 12.57 23.59
CA PRO A 358 -1.41 13.15 24.54
C PRO A 358 -2.74 13.60 23.89
N ALA A 359 -3.82 13.57 24.68
CA ALA A 359 -5.11 14.14 24.27
C ALA A 359 -4.97 15.65 23.94
N GLY A 360 -5.75 16.12 22.97
CA GLY A 360 -5.73 17.50 22.49
C GLY A 360 -4.64 17.80 21.46
N THR A 361 -3.77 16.83 21.10
CA THR A 361 -2.76 17.03 20.06
C THR A 361 -3.37 17.07 18.66
N THR A 362 -2.75 17.84 17.77
CA THR A 362 -3.11 17.96 16.34
C THR A 362 -2.04 17.28 15.49
N TRP A 363 -2.48 16.46 14.53
CA TRP A 363 -1.61 15.69 13.65
C TRP A 363 -1.98 15.87 12.18
N ALA A 364 -1.02 16.30 11.36
CA ALA A 364 -1.09 16.26 9.91
C ALA A 364 -0.33 15.02 9.41
N VAL A 365 -1.05 14.11 8.81
CA VAL A 365 -0.51 12.78 8.46
C VAL A 365 -0.36 12.63 6.95
N GLY A 366 0.87 12.41 6.50
CA GLY A 366 1.21 12.22 5.08
C GLY A 366 1.21 10.76 4.68
N THR A 367 0.03 10.12 4.66
CA THR A 367 -0.19 8.77 4.15
C THR A 367 -1.62 8.62 3.59
N GLU A 368 -2.03 7.40 3.29
CA GLU A 368 -3.30 7.07 2.62
C GLU A 368 -4.52 7.48 3.46
N ILE A 369 -5.50 8.10 2.81
CA ILE A 369 -6.62 8.81 3.43
C ILE A 369 -7.54 7.93 4.30
N ASN A 370 -7.79 6.67 3.92
CA ASN A 370 -8.67 5.79 4.71
C ASN A 370 -8.06 5.48 6.07
N LEU A 371 -6.74 5.32 6.15
CA LEU A 371 -6.05 5.20 7.42
C LEU A 371 -6.18 6.48 8.25
N VAL A 372 -5.93 7.64 7.63
CA VAL A 372 -5.95 8.93 8.34
C VAL A 372 -7.35 9.23 8.90
N ASN A 373 -8.39 8.99 8.09
CA ASN A 373 -9.77 9.16 8.53
C ASN A 373 -10.11 8.23 9.70
N ARG A 374 -9.69 6.98 9.63
CA ARG A 374 -9.92 6.00 10.70
C ARG A 374 -9.20 6.39 11.98
N LEU A 375 -7.98 6.88 11.91
CA LEU A 375 -7.29 7.41 13.09
C LEU A 375 -8.05 8.56 13.73
N ASN A 376 -8.59 9.48 12.92
CA ASN A 376 -9.40 10.60 13.43
C ASN A 376 -10.71 10.13 14.07
N GLU A 377 -11.33 9.08 13.55
CA GLU A 377 -12.57 8.51 14.12
C GLU A 377 -12.31 7.68 15.38
N GLU A 378 -11.24 6.89 15.39
CA GLU A 378 -10.88 6.02 16.52
C GLU A 378 -10.24 6.81 17.69
N LEU A 379 -9.71 8.01 17.44
CA LEU A 379 -9.04 8.87 18.43
C LEU A 379 -9.75 10.22 18.57
N PRO A 380 -10.99 10.27 19.09
CA PRO A 380 -11.81 11.49 19.16
C PRO A 380 -11.26 12.55 20.13
N ASP A 381 -10.27 12.19 20.94
CA ASP A 381 -9.53 13.09 21.83
C ASP A 381 -8.40 13.86 21.13
N LYS A 382 -8.15 13.60 19.85
CA LYS A 382 -7.12 14.22 19.01
C LYS A 382 -7.73 14.76 17.72
N HIS A 383 -7.03 15.68 17.07
CA HIS A 383 -7.39 16.17 15.74
C HIS A 383 -6.40 15.61 14.73
N VAL A 384 -6.82 14.61 13.95
CA VAL A 384 -5.99 13.94 12.94
C VAL A 384 -6.53 14.24 11.55
N PHE A 385 -5.71 14.76 10.65
CA PHE A 385 -6.12 15.05 9.28
C PHE A 385 -5.03 14.71 8.26
N CYS A 386 -5.47 14.47 7.01
CA CYS A 386 -4.54 14.19 5.91
C CYS A 386 -3.79 15.45 5.50
N LEU A 387 -2.48 15.34 5.35
CA LEU A 387 -1.62 16.44 4.89
C LEU A 387 -2.00 16.96 3.49
N ASP A 388 -2.51 16.10 2.59
CA ASP A 388 -3.05 16.52 1.29
C ASP A 388 -4.52 16.92 1.45
N PRO A 389 -4.89 18.19 1.16
CA PRO A 389 -6.27 18.65 1.21
C PRO A 389 -7.16 18.06 0.10
N VAL A 390 -6.56 17.49 -0.94
CA VAL A 390 -7.28 16.83 -2.04
C VAL A 390 -7.31 15.33 -1.77
N ILE A 391 -8.47 14.85 -1.35
CA ILE A 391 -8.69 13.44 -1.02
C ILE A 391 -8.50 12.58 -2.26
N CYS A 392 -7.50 11.70 -2.25
CA CYS A 392 -7.30 10.69 -3.27
C CYS A 392 -6.88 9.38 -2.60
N PRO A 393 -7.79 8.41 -2.46
CA PRO A 393 -7.46 7.10 -1.91
C PRO A 393 -6.50 6.35 -2.83
N CYS A 394 -5.86 5.32 -2.32
CA CYS A 394 -5.13 4.37 -3.15
C CYS A 394 -6.11 3.68 -4.10
N SER A 395 -6.03 4.00 -5.39
CA SER A 395 -6.98 3.55 -6.41
C SER A 395 -7.04 2.03 -6.55
N THR A 396 -5.93 1.34 -6.32
CA THR A 396 -5.85 -0.11 -6.42
C THR A 396 -6.38 -0.81 -5.17
N MET A 397 -6.13 -0.28 -3.97
CA MET A 397 -6.81 -0.73 -2.74
C MET A 397 -8.33 -0.49 -2.82
N TYR A 398 -8.74 0.61 -3.46
CA TYR A 398 -10.16 0.95 -3.65
C TYR A 398 -10.90 -0.04 -4.56
N ARG A 399 -10.20 -0.82 -5.40
CA ARG A 399 -10.80 -1.88 -6.22
C ARG A 399 -11.37 -3.04 -5.38
N VAL A 400 -10.89 -3.23 -4.16
CA VAL A 400 -11.46 -4.22 -3.23
C VAL A 400 -12.77 -3.65 -2.69
N HIS A 401 -13.88 -4.00 -3.34
CA HIS A 401 -15.23 -3.59 -2.95
C HIS A 401 -15.91 -4.74 -2.20
N PRO A 402 -16.78 -4.48 -1.19
CA PRO A 402 -17.49 -5.54 -0.46
C PRO A 402 -18.30 -6.50 -1.33
N ALA A 403 -18.75 -6.06 -2.51
CA ALA A 403 -19.41 -6.93 -3.49
C ALA A 403 -18.51 -8.10 -3.94
N TYR A 404 -17.22 -7.86 -4.14
CA TYR A 404 -16.28 -8.93 -4.48
C TYR A 404 -16.02 -9.87 -3.31
N ILE A 405 -16.01 -9.35 -2.08
CA ILE A 405 -15.89 -10.17 -0.87
C ILE A 405 -17.10 -11.10 -0.75
N LEU A 406 -18.31 -10.54 -0.87
CA LEU A 406 -19.54 -11.34 -0.82
C LEU A 406 -19.54 -12.44 -1.87
N TRP A 407 -19.26 -12.06 -3.13
CA TRP A 407 -19.22 -12.99 -4.25
C TRP A 407 -18.18 -14.11 -4.04
N ALA A 408 -16.98 -13.78 -3.58
CA ALA A 408 -15.95 -14.77 -3.30
C ALA A 408 -16.38 -15.73 -2.19
N LEU A 409 -16.91 -15.21 -1.08
CA LEU A 409 -17.36 -16.06 0.05
C LEU A 409 -18.53 -16.98 -0.32
N GLU A 410 -19.50 -16.51 -1.11
CA GLU A 410 -20.59 -17.37 -1.59
C GLU A 410 -20.07 -18.52 -2.45
N HIS A 411 -19.08 -18.28 -3.31
CA HIS A 411 -18.45 -19.32 -4.12
C HIS A 411 -17.68 -20.32 -3.25
N LEU A 412 -16.88 -19.83 -2.29
CA LEU A 412 -16.11 -20.70 -1.38
C LEU A 412 -17.04 -21.60 -0.57
N VAL A 413 -18.14 -21.08 -0.03
CA VAL A 413 -19.15 -21.86 0.71
C VAL A 413 -19.83 -22.90 -0.19
N ALA A 414 -20.00 -22.59 -1.49
CA ALA A 414 -20.51 -23.54 -2.48
C ALA A 414 -19.47 -24.57 -2.96
N GLY A 415 -18.25 -24.55 -2.42
CA GLY A 415 -17.16 -25.43 -2.82
C GLY A 415 -16.42 -25.02 -4.08
N ASN A 416 -16.66 -23.80 -4.59
CA ASN A 416 -16.01 -23.28 -5.79
C ASN A 416 -14.91 -22.28 -5.40
N VAL A 417 -13.65 -22.64 -5.61
CA VAL A 417 -12.52 -21.75 -5.36
C VAL A 417 -12.43 -20.75 -6.51
N VAL A 418 -12.52 -19.46 -6.19
CA VAL A 418 -12.43 -18.35 -7.13
C VAL A 418 -11.32 -17.40 -6.70
N ASN A 419 -10.72 -16.69 -7.67
CA ASN A 419 -9.71 -15.66 -7.41
C ASN A 419 -8.54 -16.13 -6.53
N GLN A 420 -8.17 -17.40 -6.63
CA GLN A 420 -6.99 -17.91 -5.95
C GLN A 420 -5.73 -17.30 -6.57
N VAL A 421 -4.86 -16.78 -5.71
CA VAL A 421 -3.51 -16.35 -6.09
C VAL A 421 -2.56 -17.48 -5.76
N THR A 422 -1.74 -17.86 -6.74
CA THR A 422 -0.72 -18.90 -6.59
C THR A 422 0.59 -18.44 -7.23
N VAL A 423 1.68 -18.70 -6.55
CA VAL A 423 3.04 -18.46 -7.05
C VAL A 423 3.63 -19.81 -7.46
N ASP A 424 4.27 -19.88 -8.62
CA ASP A 424 4.91 -21.12 -9.05
C ASP A 424 6.01 -21.56 -8.06
N GLU A 425 6.23 -22.87 -7.95
CA GLU A 425 7.10 -23.47 -6.94
C GLU A 425 8.55 -22.94 -6.98
N THR A 426 9.09 -22.66 -8.16
CA THR A 426 10.47 -22.16 -8.30
C THR A 426 10.57 -20.72 -7.81
N THR A 427 9.64 -19.86 -8.24
CA THR A 427 9.54 -18.47 -7.77
C THR A 427 9.30 -18.44 -6.27
N ALA A 428 8.36 -19.23 -5.76
CA ALA A 428 8.03 -19.28 -4.33
C ALA A 428 9.24 -19.67 -3.48
N ARG A 429 9.97 -20.74 -3.87
CA ARG A 429 11.17 -21.20 -3.17
C ARG A 429 12.26 -20.13 -3.11
N ASN A 430 12.56 -19.46 -4.23
CA ASN A 430 13.59 -18.44 -4.28
C ASN A 430 13.16 -17.16 -3.52
N ALA A 431 11.90 -16.78 -3.64
CA ALA A 431 11.33 -15.63 -2.90
C ALA A 431 11.35 -15.89 -1.38
N LEU A 432 11.05 -17.12 -0.94
CA LEU A 432 11.09 -17.51 0.46
C LEU A 432 12.46 -17.27 1.07
N VAL A 433 13.55 -17.54 0.33
CA VAL A 433 14.93 -17.28 0.79
C VAL A 433 15.12 -15.79 1.15
N ALA A 434 14.63 -14.88 0.33
CA ALA A 434 14.76 -13.43 0.58
C ALA A 434 13.80 -12.94 1.69
N LEU A 435 12.62 -13.56 1.81
CA LEU A 435 11.65 -13.28 2.88
C LEU A 435 12.16 -13.79 4.23
N ASP A 436 12.74 -15.00 4.30
CA ASP A 436 13.32 -15.55 5.53
C ASP A 436 14.49 -14.70 6.04
N ARG A 437 15.32 -14.19 5.12
CA ARG A 437 16.37 -13.23 5.48
C ARG A 437 15.75 -11.98 6.12
N MET A 438 14.71 -11.42 5.52
CA MET A 438 13.99 -10.26 6.07
C MET A 438 13.41 -10.53 7.46
N LEU A 439 12.81 -11.71 7.66
CA LEU A 439 12.24 -12.11 8.96
C LEU A 439 13.33 -12.33 10.03
N SER A 440 14.57 -12.65 9.62
CA SER A 440 15.70 -12.85 10.51
C SER A 440 16.41 -11.55 10.91
N VAL A 441 16.14 -10.44 10.25
CA VAL A 441 16.67 -9.12 10.62
C VAL A 441 15.83 -8.56 11.78
N PRO A 442 16.44 -8.36 12.98
CA PRO A 442 15.71 -8.03 14.21
C PRO A 442 14.99 -6.68 14.18
#